data_1aef4c34d3e49a6245d05b17238111a9
#
_entry.id   1aef4c34d3e49a6245d05b17238111a9
#
_cell.length_a   1.000
_cell.length_b   1.000
_cell.length_c   1.000
_cell.angle_alpha   90.00
_cell.angle_beta   90.00
_cell.angle_gamma   90.00
#
_symmetry.space_group_name_H-M   'P 1'
#
loop_
_entity.id
_entity.type
_entity.pdbx_description
1 polymer ?
#
loop_
_entity_poly.entity_id
_entity_poly.type
_entity_poly.pdbx_seq_one_letter_code
_entity_poly.pdbx_strand_id
1 'polypeptide(L)'
;MKSSIQYLGGKANEIKYFKKYIPEYDLYVEPFFGGGSVLFDLCPEKAIINDNDKLVIKYWKSVKYDSENLINNISEYENKIDKDSYYKIRNLYNKGKVSHEDAFYFYINRIGFRGLVRRNKKGEINTPYRGDIKLNKYYNIIRQNSNCL
;
A
#
# COMPACT_ATOMS: atom_id res chain seq x y z
N MET A 1 -2.09 -12.97 -7.82
CA MET A 1 -2.59 -12.45 -6.50
C MET A 1 -2.87 -10.95 -6.61
N LYS A 2 -3.76 -10.40 -5.77
CA LYS A 2 -4.04 -8.94 -5.78
C LYS A 2 -3.17 -8.21 -4.75
N SER A 3 -2.80 -6.96 -5.06
CA SER A 3 -2.16 -6.07 -4.10
C SER A 3 -3.15 -5.60 -3.02
N SER A 4 -2.67 -5.47 -1.79
CA SER A 4 -3.43 -4.92 -0.66
C SER A 4 -3.62 -3.40 -0.73
N ILE A 5 -2.87 -2.69 -1.57
CA ILE A 5 -3.02 -1.25 -1.80
C ILE A 5 -3.38 -0.93 -3.26
N GLN A 6 -3.97 0.24 -3.47
CA GLN A 6 -4.16 0.81 -4.80
C GLN A 6 -2.94 1.67 -5.16
N TYR A 7 -2.50 1.62 -6.41
CA TYR A 7 -1.41 2.45 -6.88
C TYR A 7 -1.68 2.94 -8.30
N LEU A 8 -1.51 4.23 -8.55
CA LEU A 8 -1.73 4.81 -9.87
C LEU A 8 -0.65 4.30 -10.82
N GLY A 9 -1.05 3.87 -12.01
CA GLY A 9 -0.12 3.27 -12.98
C GLY A 9 0.27 1.82 -12.69
N GLY A 10 -0.35 1.18 -11.69
CA GLY A 10 -0.13 -0.24 -11.41
C GLY A 10 -0.48 -1.13 -12.61
N LYS A 11 0.34 -2.14 -12.89
CA LYS A 11 0.29 -2.98 -14.10
C LYS A 11 -0.67 -4.18 -14.02
N ALA A 12 -1.58 -4.22 -13.03
CA ALA A 12 -2.47 -5.36 -12.80
C ALA A 12 -3.30 -5.78 -14.02
N ASN A 13 -3.74 -4.82 -14.85
CA ASN A 13 -4.52 -5.11 -16.05
C ASN A 13 -3.66 -5.39 -17.28
N GLU A 14 -2.40 -4.98 -17.25
CA GLU A 14 -1.48 -5.04 -18.39
C GLU A 14 -0.61 -6.30 -18.36
N ILE A 15 -0.36 -6.87 -17.17
CA ILE A 15 0.56 -8.00 -17.01
C ILE A 15 0.22 -9.19 -17.88
N LYS A 16 -1.06 -9.46 -18.11
CA LYS A 16 -1.53 -10.55 -18.99
C LYS A 16 -1.00 -10.45 -20.43
N TYR A 17 -0.64 -9.25 -20.89
CA TYR A 17 -0.13 -9.03 -22.25
C TYR A 17 1.37 -9.24 -22.36
N PHE A 18 2.15 -8.91 -21.31
CA PHE A 18 3.61 -8.99 -21.37
C PHE A 18 4.20 -10.17 -20.58
N LYS A 19 3.44 -10.80 -19.66
CA LYS A 19 3.94 -11.91 -18.82
C LYS A 19 4.62 -13.03 -19.65
N LYS A 20 4.09 -13.36 -20.81
CA LYS A 20 4.64 -14.37 -21.71
C LYS A 20 6.01 -14.04 -22.31
N TYR A 21 6.44 -12.77 -22.21
CA TYR A 21 7.74 -12.31 -22.68
C TYR A 21 8.78 -12.18 -21.57
N ILE A 22 8.41 -12.43 -20.32
CA ILE A 22 9.35 -12.43 -19.20
C ILE A 22 10.22 -13.69 -19.31
N PRO A 23 11.56 -13.56 -19.43
CA PRO A 23 12.44 -14.72 -19.51
C PRO A 23 12.50 -15.45 -18.17
N GLU A 24 13.13 -16.63 -18.14
CA GLU A 24 13.55 -17.26 -16.89
C GLU A 24 14.59 -16.36 -16.17
N TYR A 25 14.53 -16.30 -14.85
CA TYR A 25 15.39 -15.44 -14.04
C TYR A 25 15.64 -16.06 -12.66
N ASP A 26 16.84 -15.84 -12.12
CA ASP A 26 17.23 -16.26 -10.76
C ASP A 26 16.86 -15.20 -9.71
N LEU A 27 16.71 -13.94 -10.13
CA LEU A 27 16.44 -12.81 -9.27
C LEU A 27 15.50 -11.83 -9.98
N TYR A 28 14.37 -11.53 -9.32
CA TYR A 28 13.45 -10.48 -9.75
C TYR A 28 13.85 -9.14 -9.14
N VAL A 29 13.95 -8.08 -9.95
CA VAL A 29 14.27 -6.73 -9.47
C VAL A 29 13.22 -5.74 -9.95
N GLU A 30 12.54 -5.05 -9.04
CA GLU A 30 11.55 -4.02 -9.34
C GLU A 30 11.89 -2.69 -8.64
N PRO A 31 12.60 -1.76 -9.33
CA PRO A 31 13.06 -0.50 -8.75
C PRO A 31 11.96 0.53 -8.48
N PHE A 32 10.80 0.40 -9.16
CA PHE A 32 9.63 1.26 -9.04
C PHE A 32 8.42 0.45 -8.63
N PHE A 33 8.47 -0.10 -7.42
CA PHE A 33 7.57 -1.16 -6.95
C PHE A 33 6.11 -0.72 -6.83
N GLY A 34 5.86 0.48 -6.30
CA GLY A 34 4.52 1.03 -6.11
C GLY A 34 3.57 0.06 -5.42
N GLY A 35 2.55 -0.37 -6.15
CA GLY A 35 1.55 -1.32 -5.66
C GLY A 35 1.94 -2.80 -5.80
N GLY A 36 3.10 -3.14 -6.37
CA GLY A 36 3.62 -4.50 -6.47
C GLY A 36 2.82 -5.45 -7.37
N SER A 37 2.05 -4.92 -8.33
CA SER A 37 1.14 -5.74 -9.15
C SER A 37 1.85 -6.84 -9.93
N VAL A 38 3.08 -6.60 -10.41
CA VAL A 38 3.86 -7.57 -11.19
C VAL A 38 4.42 -8.62 -10.27
N LEU A 39 5.07 -8.24 -9.17
CA LEU A 39 5.61 -9.16 -8.18
C LEU A 39 4.52 -10.11 -7.66
N PHE A 40 3.35 -9.61 -7.28
CA PHE A 40 2.26 -10.45 -6.75
C PHE A 40 1.61 -11.36 -7.79
N ASP A 41 1.76 -11.09 -9.07
CA ASP A 41 1.33 -12.01 -10.13
C ASP A 41 2.37 -13.09 -10.40
N LEU A 42 3.66 -12.76 -10.32
CA LEU A 42 4.78 -13.68 -10.56
C LEU A 42 5.12 -14.51 -9.31
N CYS A 43 5.04 -13.91 -8.13
CA CYS A 43 5.46 -14.46 -6.84
C CYS A 43 6.85 -15.14 -6.90
N PRO A 44 7.92 -14.40 -7.26
CA PRO A 44 9.25 -14.95 -7.48
C PRO A 44 9.87 -15.47 -6.17
N GLU A 45 10.75 -16.47 -6.27
CA GLU A 45 11.47 -17.01 -5.09
C GLU A 45 12.41 -15.99 -4.45
N LYS A 46 13.03 -15.15 -5.29
CA LYS A 46 13.96 -14.10 -4.84
C LYS A 46 13.61 -12.79 -5.51
N ALA A 47 13.43 -11.74 -4.69
CA ALA A 47 13.11 -10.42 -5.19
C ALA A 47 13.87 -9.31 -4.46
N ILE A 48 14.26 -8.28 -5.21
CA ILE A 48 14.69 -6.98 -4.69
C ILE A 48 13.68 -5.94 -5.16
N ILE A 49 13.03 -5.27 -4.22
CA ILE A 49 12.05 -4.23 -4.50
C ILE A 49 12.53 -2.89 -3.93
N ASN A 50 12.25 -1.83 -4.66
CA ASN A 50 12.50 -0.46 -4.22
C ASN A 50 11.39 0.48 -4.71
N ASP A 51 11.20 1.60 -4.02
CA ASP A 51 10.40 2.73 -4.47
C ASP A 51 10.97 4.02 -3.90
N ASN A 52 10.76 5.14 -4.59
CA ASN A 52 11.18 6.45 -4.11
C ASN A 52 10.26 6.99 -2.98
N ASP A 53 9.03 6.52 -2.90
CA ASP A 53 8.11 6.88 -1.81
C ASP A 53 8.44 6.06 -0.55
N LYS A 54 9.01 6.74 0.44
CA LYS A 54 9.40 6.14 1.73
C LYS A 54 8.21 5.52 2.48
N LEU A 55 6.99 6.06 2.35
CA LEU A 55 5.80 5.48 2.98
C LEU A 55 5.39 4.17 2.32
N VAL A 56 5.49 4.08 1.00
CA VAL A 56 5.25 2.84 0.24
C VAL A 56 6.19 1.75 0.72
N ILE A 57 7.49 2.04 0.79
CA ILE A 57 8.49 1.07 1.24
C ILE A 57 8.30 0.71 2.72
N LYS A 58 7.97 1.68 3.58
CA LYS A 58 7.68 1.41 4.99
C LYS A 58 6.50 0.44 5.14
N TYR A 59 5.42 0.68 4.40
CA TYR A 59 4.26 -0.20 4.37
C TYR A 59 4.64 -1.63 3.93
N TRP A 60 5.35 -1.79 2.81
CA TRP A 60 5.73 -3.10 2.30
C TRP A 60 6.71 -3.85 3.21
N LYS A 61 7.60 -3.14 3.90
CA LYS A 61 8.45 -3.74 4.96
C LYS A 61 7.60 -4.30 6.10
N SER A 62 6.60 -3.56 6.56
CA SER A 62 5.68 -4.07 7.61
C SER A 62 4.86 -5.26 7.12
N VAL A 63 4.38 -5.25 5.86
CA VAL A 63 3.71 -6.42 5.26
C VAL A 63 4.64 -7.63 5.26
N LYS A 64 5.90 -7.47 4.87
CA LYS A 64 6.87 -8.57 4.76
C LYS A 64 7.26 -9.14 6.14
N TYR A 65 7.61 -8.28 7.08
CA TYR A 65 8.30 -8.69 8.30
C TYR A 65 7.38 -8.84 9.52
N ASP A 66 6.23 -8.14 9.54
CA ASP A 66 5.31 -8.16 10.68
C ASP A 66 3.88 -7.79 10.26
N SER A 67 3.29 -8.60 9.39
CA SER A 67 1.96 -8.35 8.83
C SER A 67 0.85 -8.36 9.90
N GLU A 68 0.97 -9.15 10.96
CA GLU A 68 -0.05 -9.18 12.03
C GLU A 68 -0.03 -7.90 12.87
N ASN A 69 1.14 -7.39 13.23
CA ASN A 69 1.24 -6.10 13.93
C ASN A 69 0.74 -4.94 13.06
N LEU A 70 1.07 -4.97 11.75
CA LEU A 70 0.52 -4.00 10.80
C LEU A 70 -1.03 -4.05 10.79
N ILE A 71 -1.63 -5.25 10.74
CA ILE A 71 -3.09 -5.44 10.77
C ILE A 71 -3.67 -4.91 12.09
N ASN A 72 -3.03 -5.18 13.22
CA ASN A 72 -3.46 -4.66 14.51
C ASN A 72 -3.48 -3.12 14.52
N ASN A 73 -2.42 -2.49 14.00
CA ASN A 73 -2.34 -1.03 13.90
C ASN A 73 -3.39 -0.45 12.92
N ILE A 74 -3.69 -1.16 11.81
CA ILE A 74 -4.75 -0.78 10.88
C ILE A 74 -6.12 -0.88 11.56
N SER A 75 -6.33 -1.86 12.42
CA SER A 75 -7.63 -2.08 13.09
C SER A 75 -8.05 -0.89 13.96
N GLU A 76 -7.10 -0.10 14.47
CA GLU A 76 -7.37 1.12 15.22
C GLU A 76 -8.11 2.20 14.39
N TYR A 77 -8.09 2.08 13.07
CA TYR A 77 -8.79 2.98 12.14
C TYR A 77 -10.16 2.48 11.69
N GLU A 78 -10.58 1.25 12.05
CA GLU A 78 -11.83 0.65 11.54
C GLU A 78 -13.09 1.48 11.85
N ASN A 79 -13.12 2.12 13.01
CA ASN A 79 -14.22 2.98 13.44
C ASN A 79 -14.00 4.47 13.10
N LYS A 80 -13.03 4.79 12.26
CA LYS A 80 -12.61 6.16 11.90
C LYS A 80 -12.62 6.35 10.37
N ILE A 81 -13.57 5.72 9.70
CA ILE A 81 -13.67 5.69 8.23
C ILE A 81 -14.58 6.78 7.66
N ASP A 82 -15.27 7.55 8.51
CA ASP A 82 -16.07 8.69 8.11
C ASP A 82 -15.21 9.90 7.68
N LYS A 83 -15.85 10.87 7.05
CA LYS A 83 -15.19 12.05 6.47
C LYS A 83 -14.46 12.90 7.50
N ASP A 84 -15.05 13.13 8.66
CA ASP A 84 -14.49 14.04 9.68
C ASP A 84 -13.27 13.38 10.36
N SER A 85 -13.38 12.10 10.71
CA SER A 85 -12.26 11.29 11.20
C SER A 85 -11.12 11.23 10.20
N TYR A 86 -11.41 11.03 8.92
CA TYR A 86 -10.42 11.02 7.86
C TYR A 86 -9.58 12.29 7.80
N TYR A 87 -10.23 13.46 7.76
CA TYR A 87 -9.51 14.72 7.71
C TYR A 87 -8.75 15.04 8.99
N LYS A 88 -9.28 14.66 10.15
CA LYS A 88 -8.60 14.77 11.44
C LYS A 88 -7.31 13.94 11.46
N ILE A 89 -7.37 12.67 11.05
CA ILE A 89 -6.21 11.77 11.03
C ILE A 89 -5.17 12.25 10.02
N ARG A 90 -5.59 12.66 8.81
CA ARG A 90 -4.70 13.24 7.80
C ARG A 90 -3.96 14.47 8.32
N ASN A 91 -4.65 15.35 9.04
CA ASN A 91 -4.05 16.54 9.63
C ASN A 91 -3.08 16.18 10.78
N LEU A 92 -3.37 15.15 11.58
CA LEU A 92 -2.45 14.66 12.61
C LEU A 92 -1.15 14.13 11.98
N TYR A 93 -1.24 13.39 10.88
CA TYR A 93 -0.05 12.94 10.14
C TYR A 93 0.79 14.12 9.65
N ASN A 94 0.17 15.10 9.01
CA ASN A 94 0.88 16.30 8.51
C ASN A 94 1.55 17.11 9.62
N LYS A 95 1.12 16.94 10.88
CA LYS A 95 1.74 17.52 12.08
C LYS A 95 2.77 16.60 12.76
N GLY A 96 3.10 15.44 12.15
CA GLY A 96 4.03 14.47 12.73
C GLY A 96 3.51 13.76 13.99
N LYS A 97 2.19 13.65 14.16
CA LYS A 97 1.52 13.10 15.36
C LYS A 97 0.90 11.71 15.12
N VAL A 98 1.40 10.97 14.15
CA VAL A 98 1.00 9.57 13.87
C VAL A 98 2.19 8.67 14.14
N SER A 99 2.01 7.68 15.01
CA SER A 99 3.06 6.73 15.41
C SER A 99 3.31 5.62 14.39
N HIS A 100 2.22 5.10 13.79
CA HIS A 100 2.26 3.98 12.83
C HIS A 100 2.00 4.47 11.42
N GLU A 101 3.05 5.00 10.76
CA GLU A 101 2.94 5.59 9.42
C GLU A 101 2.63 4.56 8.32
N ASP A 102 3.01 3.31 8.52
CA ASP A 102 2.68 2.18 7.65
C ASP A 102 1.18 1.87 7.66
N ALA A 103 0.56 1.77 8.83
CA ALA A 103 -0.89 1.62 9.00
C ALA A 103 -1.64 2.87 8.50
N PHE A 104 -1.11 4.07 8.78
CA PHE A 104 -1.64 5.32 8.25
C PHE A 104 -1.59 5.34 6.72
N TYR A 105 -0.48 4.89 6.10
CA TYR A 105 -0.36 4.82 4.64
C TYR A 105 -1.46 3.94 4.05
N PHE A 106 -1.68 2.76 4.62
CA PHE A 106 -2.77 1.89 4.19
C PHE A 106 -4.14 2.56 4.34
N TYR A 107 -4.41 3.19 5.49
CA TYR A 107 -5.65 3.90 5.76
C TYR A 107 -5.91 5.00 4.73
N ILE A 108 -4.94 5.91 4.51
CA ILE A 108 -5.10 7.01 3.54
C ILE A 108 -5.25 6.51 2.12
N ASN A 109 -4.57 5.40 1.78
CA ASN A 109 -4.67 4.76 0.48
C ASN A 109 -6.07 4.15 0.24
N ARG A 110 -6.69 3.55 1.27
CA ARG A 110 -7.99 2.90 1.12
C ARG A 110 -9.16 3.85 1.22
N ILE A 111 -9.12 4.80 2.13
CA ILE A 111 -10.21 5.75 2.40
C ILE A 111 -10.09 7.00 1.50
N GLY A 112 -8.90 7.33 1.06
CA GLY A 112 -8.62 8.46 0.17
C GLY A 112 -9.02 8.21 -1.28
N PHE A 113 -9.19 9.30 -2.02
CA PHE A 113 -9.65 9.28 -3.41
C PHE A 113 -8.70 8.51 -4.32
N ARG A 114 -9.19 7.43 -4.92
CA ARG A 114 -8.49 6.55 -5.89
C ARG A 114 -7.17 5.95 -5.38
N GLY A 115 -6.97 5.85 -4.07
CA GLY A 115 -5.73 5.34 -3.52
C GLY A 115 -4.51 6.25 -3.73
N LEU A 116 -4.74 7.50 -4.13
CA LEU A 116 -3.68 8.48 -4.36
C LEU A 116 -3.18 9.03 -3.03
N VAL A 117 -1.91 8.80 -2.71
CA VAL A 117 -1.25 9.49 -1.60
C VAL A 117 -0.58 10.75 -2.15
N ARG A 118 -1.43 11.75 -2.44
CA ARG A 118 -1.01 13.01 -3.06
C ARG A 118 -0.46 13.98 -2.01
N ARG A 119 0.62 14.71 -2.38
CA ARG A 119 1.24 15.74 -1.55
C ARG A 119 1.14 17.12 -2.22
N ASN A 120 1.00 18.14 -1.41
CA ASN A 120 1.10 19.54 -1.85
C ASN A 120 2.57 20.00 -1.94
N LYS A 121 2.79 21.26 -2.34
CA LYS A 121 4.15 21.85 -2.44
C LYS A 121 4.91 21.91 -1.13
N LYS A 122 4.21 21.81 0.02
CA LYS A 122 4.82 21.75 1.37
C LYS A 122 5.15 20.33 1.82
N GLY A 123 4.89 19.30 0.97
CA GLY A 123 5.07 17.89 1.31
C GLY A 123 3.93 17.30 2.14
N GLU A 124 2.89 18.05 2.45
CA GLU A 124 1.75 17.59 3.23
C GLU A 124 0.81 16.72 2.39
N ILE A 125 0.29 15.65 2.95
CA ILE A 125 -0.74 14.83 2.31
C ILE A 125 -2.03 15.64 2.19
N ASN A 126 -2.54 15.77 0.96
CA ASN A 126 -3.76 16.52 0.66
C ASN A 126 -4.80 15.70 -0.12
N THR A 127 -4.69 14.37 -0.09
CA THR A 127 -5.65 13.45 -0.70
C THR A 127 -7.06 13.72 -0.16
N PRO A 128 -8.07 13.94 -1.01
CA PRO A 128 -9.44 14.10 -0.55
C PRO A 128 -10.04 12.77 -0.10
N TYR A 129 -11.06 12.84 0.77
CA TYR A 129 -11.86 11.70 1.18
C TYR A 129 -12.65 11.12 0.00
N ARG A 130 -12.76 9.79 -0.06
CA ARG A 130 -13.55 9.10 -1.09
C ARG A 130 -14.89 8.58 -0.57
N GLY A 131 -14.87 7.94 0.61
CA GLY A 131 -16.04 7.26 1.16
C GLY A 131 -15.66 6.10 2.08
N ASP A 132 -16.67 5.53 2.71
CA ASP A 132 -16.53 4.46 3.67
C ASP A 132 -16.12 3.15 3.01
N ILE A 133 -15.01 2.59 3.43
CA ILE A 133 -14.52 1.28 3.01
C ILE A 133 -14.12 0.50 4.25
N LYS A 134 -14.69 -0.68 4.44
CA LYS A 134 -14.30 -1.59 5.54
C LYS A 134 -12.86 -2.07 5.34
N LEU A 135 -11.97 -1.70 6.27
CA LEU A 135 -10.54 -2.01 6.19
C LEU A 135 -10.24 -3.50 6.37
N ASN A 136 -11.00 -4.18 7.22
CA ASN A 136 -10.82 -5.61 7.50
C ASN A 136 -10.97 -6.53 6.27
N LYS A 137 -11.64 -6.09 5.22
CA LYS A 137 -11.71 -6.83 3.94
C LYS A 137 -10.34 -7.12 3.30
N TYR A 138 -9.32 -6.36 3.71
CA TYR A 138 -7.98 -6.46 3.12
C TYR A 138 -6.99 -7.26 3.98
N TYR A 139 -7.34 -7.66 5.20
CA TYR A 139 -6.41 -8.35 6.10
C TYR A 139 -5.89 -9.66 5.51
N ASN A 140 -6.75 -10.46 4.92
CA ASN A 140 -6.31 -11.69 4.24
C ASN A 140 -5.41 -11.39 3.03
N ILE A 141 -5.66 -10.29 2.31
CA ILE A 141 -4.81 -9.89 1.18
C ILE A 141 -3.44 -9.44 1.70
N ILE A 142 -3.36 -8.72 2.82
CA ILE A 142 -2.10 -8.34 3.46
C ILE A 142 -1.28 -9.58 3.82
N ARG A 143 -1.90 -10.58 4.47
CA ARG A 143 -1.24 -11.87 4.79
C ARG A 143 -0.76 -12.61 3.54
N GLN A 144 -1.57 -12.66 2.49
CA GLN A 144 -1.17 -13.26 1.23
C GLN A 144 -0.01 -12.51 0.57
N ASN A 145 0.00 -11.18 0.60
CA ASN A 145 1.10 -10.38 0.07
C ASN A 145 2.40 -10.62 0.85
N SER A 146 2.34 -10.83 2.16
CA SER A 146 3.50 -11.18 2.99
C SER A 146 4.21 -12.45 2.51
N ASN A 147 3.45 -13.45 2.02
CA ASN A 147 4.00 -14.72 1.55
C ASN A 147 4.78 -14.62 0.23
N CYS A 148 4.58 -13.54 -0.56
CA CYS A 148 5.29 -13.31 -1.83
C CYS A 148 6.40 -12.27 -1.72
N LEU A 149 6.56 -11.61 -0.59
CA LEU A 149 7.61 -10.64 -0.32
C LEU A 149 8.79 -11.28 0.42
#